data_2de1d0cc6a8bc9257b5240a1168122ea
#
_entry.id   2de1d0cc6a8bc9257b5240a1168122ea
#
_cell.length_a   1.000
_cell.length_b   1.000
_cell.length_c   1.000
_cell.angle_alpha   90.00
_cell.angle_beta   90.00
_cell.angle_gamma   90.00
#
_symmetry.space_group_name_H-M   'P 1'
#
loop_
_entity.id
_entity.type
_entity.pdbx_description
1 polymer ?
#
loop_
_entity_poly.entity_id
_entity_poly.type
_entity_poly.pdbx_seq_one_letter_code
_entity_poly.pdbx_strand_id
1 'polypeptide(L)'
;IANQMLLDQLDRGHFTNHATVEPGARLEGNIKIGHGTKIGEKVLIRGPVIIGENCVLDDCYIGPYTTIGQGTEIYSAEIEHSIVFENADINCAIRIVDSIIGKNASILTGHQAPPKGHKMVLGDHTFIEI
;
A
#
# COMPACT_ATOMS: atom_id res chain seq x y z
N ILE A 1 12.28 -4.66 -19.56
CA ILE A 1 12.58 -3.60 -18.63
C ILE A 1 13.37 -4.14 -17.46
N ALA A 2 14.39 -3.40 -17.02
CA ALA A 2 15.31 -3.90 -16.01
C ALA A 2 14.63 -4.29 -14.71
N ASN A 3 13.67 -3.49 -14.28
CA ASN A 3 12.99 -3.75 -13.02
C ASN A 3 12.26 -5.09 -13.06
N GLN A 4 11.58 -5.37 -14.14
CA GLN A 4 10.87 -6.62 -14.28
C GLN A 4 11.82 -7.81 -14.35
N MET A 5 12.94 -7.63 -15.01
CA MET A 5 13.95 -8.69 -15.08
C MET A 5 14.48 -9.05 -13.70
N LEU A 6 14.75 -8.05 -12.88
CA LEU A 6 15.23 -8.30 -11.53
C LEU A 6 14.18 -9.06 -10.71
N LEU A 7 12.93 -8.68 -10.85
CA LEU A 7 11.87 -9.36 -10.13
C LEU A 7 11.79 -10.84 -10.52
N ASP A 8 11.88 -11.12 -11.80
CA ASP A 8 11.83 -12.49 -12.29
C ASP A 8 13.00 -13.31 -11.75
N GLN A 9 14.18 -12.70 -11.68
CA GLN A 9 15.36 -13.39 -11.18
C GLN A 9 15.29 -13.68 -9.69
N LEU A 10 14.70 -12.77 -8.94
CA LEU A 10 14.76 -12.90 -7.50
C LEU A 10 13.71 -13.85 -6.95
N ASP A 11 12.47 -13.72 -7.32
CA ASP A 11 11.47 -14.59 -6.75
C ASP A 11 10.18 -14.54 -7.54
N ARG A 12 10.29 -14.79 -8.83
CA ARG A 12 9.13 -14.89 -9.68
C ARG A 12 8.19 -13.71 -9.56
N GLY A 13 8.75 -12.52 -9.51
CA GLY A 13 7.97 -11.32 -9.46
C GLY A 13 7.96 -10.64 -8.10
N HIS A 14 8.67 -11.20 -7.14
CA HIS A 14 8.80 -10.54 -5.84
C HIS A 14 10.20 -10.00 -5.66
N PHE A 15 10.30 -8.83 -5.08
CA PHE A 15 11.57 -8.27 -4.70
C PHE A 15 11.42 -7.61 -3.33
N THR A 16 11.91 -8.28 -2.30
CA THR A 16 11.85 -7.77 -0.95
C THR A 16 13.26 -7.46 -0.49
N ASN A 17 13.55 -6.19 -0.27
CA ASN A 17 14.88 -5.73 0.12
C ASN A 17 14.91 -5.54 1.64
N HIS A 18 15.27 -6.60 2.36
CA HIS A 18 15.30 -6.59 3.82
C HIS A 18 13.94 -6.23 4.43
N ALA A 19 12.89 -6.62 3.76
CA ALA A 19 11.55 -6.45 4.28
C ALA A 19 11.15 -7.67 5.11
N THR A 20 10.25 -7.47 6.04
CA THR A 20 9.69 -8.55 6.85
C THR A 20 8.30 -8.89 6.30
N VAL A 21 8.12 -10.13 5.88
CA VAL A 21 6.85 -10.59 5.35
C VAL A 21 6.37 -11.76 6.19
N GLU A 22 5.21 -11.61 6.82
CA GLU A 22 4.67 -12.66 7.68
C GLU A 22 4.18 -13.85 6.86
N PRO A 23 4.22 -15.07 7.43
CA PRO A 23 3.86 -16.25 6.65
C PRO A 23 2.45 -16.24 6.07
N GLY A 24 1.52 -15.55 6.69
CA GLY A 24 0.16 -15.47 6.21
C GLY A 24 -0.07 -14.49 5.09
N ALA A 25 0.90 -13.63 4.79
CA ALA A 25 0.78 -12.66 3.73
C ALA A 25 0.85 -13.34 2.36
N ARG A 26 0.12 -12.80 1.40
CA ARG A 26 0.12 -13.32 0.04
C ARG A 26 0.58 -12.24 -0.92
N LEU A 27 1.59 -12.58 -1.69
CA LEU A 27 2.17 -11.68 -2.67
C LEU A 27 2.03 -12.33 -4.05
N GLU A 28 1.38 -11.65 -4.97
CA GLU A 28 1.12 -12.16 -6.30
C GLU A 28 1.55 -11.14 -7.35
N GLY A 29 2.24 -11.59 -8.37
CA GLY A 29 2.66 -10.75 -9.46
C GLY A 29 3.97 -10.01 -9.17
N ASN A 30 4.19 -8.92 -9.87
CA ASN A 30 5.43 -8.16 -9.78
C ASN A 30 5.34 -7.15 -8.64
N ILE A 31 6.06 -7.41 -7.56
CA ILE A 31 5.99 -6.59 -6.36
C ILE A 31 7.39 -6.22 -5.92
N LYS A 32 7.62 -4.94 -5.70
CA LYS A 32 8.86 -4.43 -5.17
C LYS A 32 8.59 -3.83 -3.79
N ILE A 33 9.30 -4.31 -2.78
CA ILE A 33 9.11 -3.87 -1.40
C ILE A 33 10.43 -3.34 -0.87
N GLY A 34 10.41 -2.14 -0.34
CA GLY A 34 11.61 -1.47 0.14
C GLY A 34 12.11 -2.00 1.47
N HIS A 35 13.30 -1.55 1.83
CA HIS A 35 14.00 -1.95 3.04
C HIS A 35 13.20 -1.54 4.28
N GLY A 36 13.13 -2.42 5.26
CA GLY A 36 12.49 -2.12 6.54
C GLY A 36 10.97 -2.17 6.55
N THR A 37 10.36 -2.48 5.42
CA THR A 37 8.90 -2.57 5.33
C THR A 37 8.40 -3.85 5.99
N LYS A 38 7.29 -3.75 6.68
CA LYS A 38 6.67 -4.89 7.37
C LYS A 38 5.33 -5.21 6.76
N ILE A 39 5.16 -6.44 6.34
CA ILE A 39 3.93 -6.95 5.75
C ILE A 39 3.32 -7.94 6.71
N GLY A 40 2.15 -7.61 7.24
CA GLY A 40 1.47 -8.44 8.23
C GLY A 40 0.80 -9.67 7.66
N GLU A 41 0.20 -10.46 8.52
CA GLU A 41 -0.35 -11.75 8.14
C GLU A 41 -1.55 -11.69 7.21
N LYS A 42 -2.38 -10.68 7.38
CA LYS A 42 -3.64 -10.59 6.62
C LYS A 42 -3.51 -9.59 5.48
N VAL A 43 -2.40 -9.66 4.77
CA VAL A 43 -2.14 -8.76 3.66
C VAL A 43 -2.14 -9.54 2.37
N LEU A 44 -2.87 -9.02 1.39
CA LEU A 44 -2.81 -9.54 0.04
C LEU A 44 -2.33 -8.42 -0.87
N ILE A 45 -1.26 -8.68 -1.62
CA ILE A 45 -0.71 -7.72 -2.56
C ILE A 45 -0.70 -8.35 -3.94
N ARG A 46 -1.31 -7.68 -4.90
CA ARG A 46 -1.35 -8.14 -6.28
C ARG A 46 -0.70 -7.10 -7.17
N GLY A 47 0.41 -7.46 -7.75
CA GLY A 47 1.18 -6.56 -8.59
C GLY A 47 0.59 -6.33 -9.95
N PRO A 48 1.12 -5.33 -10.65
CA PRO A 48 2.36 -4.63 -10.30
C PRO A 48 2.16 -3.59 -9.18
N VAL A 49 3.00 -3.68 -8.15
CA VAL A 49 2.92 -2.80 -6.98
C VAL A 49 4.33 -2.42 -6.55
N ILE A 50 4.52 -1.17 -6.17
CA ILE A 50 5.78 -0.71 -5.61
C ILE A 50 5.50 -0.16 -4.21
N ILE A 51 6.22 -0.68 -3.23
CA ILE A 51 6.10 -0.24 -1.84
C ILE A 51 7.44 0.28 -1.40
N GLY A 52 7.46 1.48 -0.84
CA GLY A 52 8.68 2.13 -0.41
C GLY A 52 9.27 1.53 0.85
N GLU A 53 10.23 2.23 1.43
CA GLU A 53 10.94 1.76 2.62
C GLU A 53 10.18 2.11 3.88
N ASN A 54 10.37 1.31 4.91
CA ASN A 54 9.84 1.56 6.25
C ASN A 54 8.32 1.72 6.28
N CYS A 55 7.63 1.01 5.42
CA CYS A 55 6.17 0.98 5.41
C CYS A 55 5.66 -0.11 6.35
N VAL A 56 4.42 0.04 6.78
CA VAL A 56 3.74 -1.00 7.56
C VAL A 56 2.39 -1.27 6.92
N LEU A 57 2.16 -2.52 6.55
CA LEU A 57 0.90 -2.95 5.96
C LEU A 57 0.36 -4.09 6.80
N ASP A 58 -0.89 -3.98 7.23
CA ASP A 58 -1.52 -5.03 8.01
C ASP A 58 -3.02 -5.07 7.71
N ASP A 59 -3.53 -6.28 7.55
CA ASP A 59 -4.96 -6.52 7.30
C ASP A 59 -5.47 -5.65 6.16
N CYS A 60 -4.75 -5.66 5.03
CA CYS A 60 -5.13 -4.80 3.92
C CYS A 60 -4.93 -5.50 2.59
N TYR A 61 -5.51 -4.93 1.57
CA TYR A 61 -5.37 -5.39 0.20
C TYR A 61 -4.77 -4.28 -0.65
N ILE A 62 -3.70 -4.58 -1.34
CA ILE A 62 -3.05 -3.66 -2.27
C ILE A 62 -3.16 -4.26 -3.66
N GLY A 63 -3.97 -3.65 -4.50
CA GLY A 63 -4.23 -4.17 -5.83
C GLY A 63 -3.26 -3.63 -6.87
N PRO A 64 -3.45 -4.05 -8.14
CA PRO A 64 -2.50 -3.71 -9.20
C PRO A 64 -2.40 -2.22 -9.47
N TYR A 65 -1.23 -1.82 -9.96
CA TYR A 65 -0.93 -0.45 -10.36
C TYR A 65 -1.00 0.53 -9.20
N THR A 66 -0.52 0.11 -8.04
CA THR A 66 -0.49 0.94 -6.84
C THR A 66 0.95 1.20 -6.45
N THR A 67 1.23 2.43 -6.03
CA THR A 67 2.53 2.83 -5.51
C THR A 67 2.34 3.38 -4.11
N ILE A 68 3.12 2.87 -3.16
CA ILE A 68 3.07 3.30 -1.76
C ILE A 68 4.41 3.95 -1.41
N GLY A 69 4.37 5.19 -0.98
CA GLY A 69 5.58 5.92 -0.61
C GLY A 69 6.16 5.46 0.72
N GLN A 70 7.42 5.82 0.95
CA GLN A 70 8.11 5.37 2.16
C GLN A 70 7.43 5.89 3.42
N GLY A 71 7.56 5.14 4.50
CA GLY A 71 7.05 5.54 5.81
C GLY A 71 5.54 5.50 5.95
N THR A 72 4.83 4.97 4.97
CA THR A 72 3.37 4.92 4.98
C THR A 72 2.89 3.72 5.79
N GLU A 73 1.83 3.92 6.55
CA GLU A 73 1.20 2.86 7.33
C GLU A 73 -0.22 2.66 6.86
N ILE A 74 -0.58 1.44 6.54
CA ILE A 74 -1.91 1.12 6.03
C ILE A 74 -2.50 -0.05 6.82
N TYR A 75 -3.66 0.18 7.39
CA TYR A 75 -4.38 -0.81 8.16
C TYR A 75 -5.83 -0.89 7.70
N SER A 76 -6.29 -2.09 7.41
CA SER A 76 -7.71 -2.37 7.12
C SER A 76 -8.24 -1.78 5.82
N ALA A 77 -7.42 -1.21 4.98
CA ALA A 77 -7.87 -0.57 3.73
C ALA A 77 -7.67 -1.47 2.53
N GLU A 78 -8.39 -1.17 1.45
CA GLU A 78 -8.20 -1.79 0.14
C GLU A 78 -7.82 -0.69 -0.84
N ILE A 79 -6.69 -0.85 -1.51
CA ILE A 79 -6.17 0.20 -2.39
C ILE A 79 -5.81 -0.39 -3.74
N GLU A 80 -6.32 0.20 -4.82
CA GLU A 80 -6.00 -0.21 -6.18
C GLU A 80 -5.81 1.00 -7.07
N HIS A 81 -4.96 0.89 -8.08
CA HIS A 81 -4.79 1.93 -9.11
C HIS A 81 -4.58 3.31 -8.50
N SER A 82 -3.79 3.39 -7.44
CA SER A 82 -3.64 4.62 -6.68
C SER A 82 -2.18 4.90 -6.39
N ILE A 83 -1.89 6.15 -6.07
CA ILE A 83 -0.57 6.58 -5.65
C ILE A 83 -0.69 7.15 -4.24
N VAL A 84 0.04 6.57 -3.30
CA VAL A 84 0.11 7.06 -1.93
C VAL A 84 1.51 7.60 -1.72
N PHE A 85 1.60 8.89 -1.43
CA PHE A 85 2.90 9.52 -1.22
C PHE A 85 3.42 9.21 0.19
N GLU A 86 4.58 9.79 0.53
CA GLU A 86 5.31 9.40 1.74
C GLU A 86 4.58 9.75 3.03
N ASN A 87 4.80 8.94 4.04
CA ASN A 87 4.35 9.19 5.41
C ASN A 87 2.85 9.36 5.56
N ALA A 88 2.08 8.71 4.71
CA ALA A 88 0.63 8.69 4.84
C ALA A 88 0.25 7.68 5.93
N ASP A 89 -0.89 7.92 6.56
CA ASP A 89 -1.41 7.05 7.61
C ASP A 89 -2.85 6.73 7.27
N ILE A 90 -3.10 5.50 6.86
CA ILE A 90 -4.43 5.06 6.45
C ILE A 90 -4.87 3.95 7.38
N ASN A 91 -5.85 4.24 8.22
CA ASN A 91 -6.34 3.28 9.20
C ASN A 91 -7.86 3.34 9.25
N CYS A 92 -8.48 2.79 8.22
CA CYS A 92 -9.93 2.67 8.18
C CYS A 92 -10.32 1.62 7.16
N ALA A 93 -11.48 1.02 7.35
CA ALA A 93 -11.99 -0.01 6.46
C ALA A 93 -12.63 0.67 5.25
N ILE A 94 -11.80 1.06 4.29
CA ILE A 94 -12.22 1.85 3.14
C ILE A 94 -11.57 1.28 1.88
N ARG A 95 -12.27 1.42 0.77
CA ARG A 95 -11.72 1.07 -0.52
C ARG A 95 -11.34 2.33 -1.28
N ILE A 96 -10.08 2.40 -1.70
CA ILE A 96 -9.52 3.54 -2.40
C ILE A 96 -9.13 3.11 -3.81
N VAL A 97 -9.69 3.75 -4.81
CA VAL A 97 -9.38 3.44 -6.21
C VAL A 97 -9.15 4.72 -6.98
N ASP A 98 -8.27 4.64 -7.98
CA ASP A 98 -8.00 5.77 -8.89
C ASP A 98 -7.74 7.07 -8.14
N SER A 99 -6.95 7.01 -7.07
CA SER A 99 -6.78 8.13 -6.17
C SER A 99 -5.32 8.49 -6.01
N ILE A 100 -5.08 9.72 -5.59
CA ILE A 100 -3.75 10.19 -5.23
C ILE A 100 -3.83 10.73 -3.81
N ILE A 101 -3.02 10.17 -2.92
CA ILE A 101 -3.00 10.58 -1.52
C ILE A 101 -1.67 11.27 -1.25
N GLY A 102 -1.72 12.51 -0.82
CA GLY A 102 -0.55 13.35 -0.65
C GLY A 102 0.32 12.94 0.53
N LYS A 103 1.47 13.58 0.64
CA LYS A 103 2.41 13.32 1.73
C LYS A 103 1.79 13.69 3.06
N ASN A 104 2.08 12.90 4.07
CA ASN A 104 1.63 13.13 5.44
C ASN A 104 0.12 13.21 5.59
N ALA A 105 -0.63 12.67 4.61
CA ALA A 105 -2.08 12.60 4.71
C ALA A 105 -2.46 11.57 5.76
N SER A 106 -3.60 11.78 6.39
CA SER A 106 -4.08 10.86 7.42
C SER A 106 -5.55 10.58 7.18
N ILE A 107 -5.87 9.29 6.99
CA ILE A 107 -7.24 8.84 6.78
C ILE A 107 -7.57 7.87 7.90
N LEU A 108 -8.46 8.28 8.77
CA LEU A 108 -8.78 7.51 9.96
C LEU A 108 -10.26 7.17 10.00
N THR A 109 -10.60 6.12 10.74
CA THR A 109 -11.97 5.72 10.91
C THR A 109 -12.76 6.79 11.69
N GLY A 110 -13.85 7.25 11.10
CA GLY A 110 -14.75 8.18 11.75
C GLY A 110 -16.00 7.48 12.26
N HIS A 111 -17.02 8.28 12.56
CA HIS A 111 -18.26 7.76 13.12
C HIS A 111 -19.20 7.15 12.10
N GLN A 112 -19.06 7.50 10.86
CA GLN A 112 -19.94 7.03 9.81
C GLN A 112 -19.14 6.23 8.79
N ALA A 113 -19.73 5.15 8.33
CA ALA A 113 -19.10 4.36 7.30
C ALA A 113 -19.13 5.15 5.99
N PRO A 114 -18.00 5.23 5.30
CA PRO A 114 -17.97 5.95 4.03
C PRO A 114 -18.66 5.15 2.94
N PRO A 115 -19.12 5.81 1.88
CA PRO A 115 -19.58 5.10 0.70
C PRO A 115 -18.42 4.30 0.10
N LYS A 116 -18.77 3.27 -0.61
CA LYS A 116 -17.76 2.42 -1.22
C LYS A 116 -17.12 3.10 -2.41
N GLY A 117 -15.86 2.75 -2.67
CA GLY A 117 -15.20 3.17 -3.88
C GLY A 117 -14.87 4.63 -3.96
N HIS A 118 -14.42 5.19 -2.88
CA HIS A 118 -14.01 6.60 -2.87
C HIS A 118 -12.91 6.85 -3.89
N LYS A 119 -13.07 7.93 -4.63
CA LYS A 119 -12.06 8.42 -5.54
C LYS A 119 -11.60 9.75 -4.99
N MET A 120 -10.35 9.81 -4.54
CA MET A 120 -9.87 10.97 -3.79
C MET A 120 -8.55 11.49 -4.31
N VAL A 121 -8.41 12.81 -4.28
CA VAL A 121 -7.13 13.48 -4.49
C VAL A 121 -6.92 14.38 -3.29
N LEU A 122 -5.91 14.05 -2.48
CA LEU A 122 -5.65 14.78 -1.24
C LEU A 122 -4.31 15.48 -1.32
N GLY A 123 -4.27 16.71 -0.84
CA GLY A 123 -3.03 17.46 -0.76
C GLY A 123 -2.11 16.96 0.35
N ASP A 124 -0.91 17.53 0.40
CA ASP A 124 0.04 17.21 1.45
C ASP A 124 -0.50 17.67 2.81
N HIS A 125 -0.19 16.92 3.85
CA HIS A 125 -0.59 17.24 5.22
C HIS A 125 -2.10 17.30 5.42
N THR A 126 -2.85 16.63 4.57
CA THR A 126 -4.31 16.61 4.68
C THR A 126 -4.74 15.56 5.70
N PHE A 127 -5.73 15.90 6.49
CA PHE A 127 -6.32 14.99 7.47
C PHE A 127 -7.79 14.79 7.14
N ILE A 128 -8.20 13.52 7.06
CA ILE A 128 -9.60 13.16 6.81
C ILE A 128 -10.05 12.12 7.82
N GLU A 129 -11.17 12.38 8.44
CA GLU A 129 -11.82 11.42 9.33
C GLU A 129 -13.05 10.88 8.65
N ILE A 130 -13.09 9.58 8.48
CA ILE A 130 -14.15 8.91 7.72
C ILE A 130 -15.06 8.10 8.63
#